data_b0d8ff7dd7af0ae95ba6ba1f4be7d26f
#
_entry.id   b0d8ff7dd7af0ae95ba6ba1f4be7d26f
#
_cell.length_a   1.000
_cell.length_b   1.000
_cell.length_c   1.000
_cell.angle_alpha   90.00
_cell.angle_beta   90.00
_cell.angle_gamma   90.00
#
_symmetry.space_group_name_H-M   'P 1'
#
loop_
_entity.id
_entity.type
_entity.pdbx_description
1 polymer ?
#
loop_
_entity_poly.entity_id
_entity_poly.type
_entity_poly.pdbx_seq_one_letter_code
_entity_poly.pdbx_strand_id
1 'polypeptide(L)' 'GITDQMNDVLYQLGSAYEQQGDMDKAMVEFKALYGADISYRDVSQKIDDFYANK' A
#
# COMPACT_ATOMS: atom_id res chain seq x y z
N GLY A 1 -4.77 -13.54 -11.91
CA GLY A 1 -6.21 -13.57 -11.64
C GLY A 1 -6.73 -12.22 -11.21
N ILE A 2 -8.04 -12.13 -10.94
CA ILE A 2 -8.68 -10.86 -10.56
C ILE A 2 -8.07 -10.29 -9.29
N THR A 3 -7.79 -11.15 -8.30
CA THR A 3 -7.20 -10.72 -7.03
C THR A 3 -5.82 -10.09 -7.25
N ASP A 4 -5.02 -10.67 -8.13
CA ASP A 4 -3.69 -10.15 -8.43
C ASP A 4 -3.78 -8.78 -9.11
N GLN A 5 -4.75 -8.63 -10.01
CA GLN A 5 -4.97 -7.34 -10.68
C GLN A 5 -5.40 -6.28 -9.68
N MET A 6 -6.28 -6.63 -8.74
CA MET A 6 -6.72 -5.71 -7.72
C MET A 6 -5.56 -5.29 -6.81
N ASN A 7 -4.71 -6.23 -6.45
CA ASN A 7 -3.54 -5.94 -5.64
C ASN A 7 -2.60 -4.97 -6.35
N ASP A 8 -2.39 -5.15 -7.66
CA ASP A 8 -1.57 -4.23 -8.43
C ASP A 8 -2.16 -2.82 -8.46
N VAL A 9 -3.47 -2.72 -8.61
CA VAL A 9 -4.16 -1.42 -8.62
C VAL A 9 -3.98 -0.73 -7.28
N LEU A 10 -4.19 -1.45 -6.18
CA LEU A 10 -4.02 -0.89 -4.83
C LEU A 10 -2.59 -0.40 -4.61
N TYR A 11 -1.62 -1.17 -5.06
CA TYR A 11 -0.22 -0.79 -4.93
C TYR A 11 0.10 0.47 -5.72
N GLN A 12 -0.41 0.55 -6.95
CA GLN A 12 -0.18 1.72 -7.80
C GLN A 12 -0.85 2.97 -7.23
N LEU A 13 -2.08 2.83 -6.73
CA LEU A 13 -2.77 3.95 -6.10
C LEU A 13 -2.02 4.44 -4.86
N GLY A 14 -1.64 3.52 -4.00
CA GLY A 14 -0.88 3.88 -2.81
C GLY A 14 0.42 4.57 -3.15
N SER A 15 1.13 4.06 -4.16
CA SER A 15 2.39 4.65 -4.60
C SER A 15 2.19 6.05 -5.17
N ALA A 16 1.11 6.27 -5.92
CA ALA A 16 0.81 7.58 -6.47
C ALA A 16 0.53 8.60 -5.36
N TYR A 17 -0.24 8.21 -4.35
CA TYR A 17 -0.48 9.08 -3.20
C TYR A 17 0.81 9.38 -2.45
N GLU A 18 1.65 8.37 -2.29
CA GLU A 18 2.94 8.52 -1.63
C GLU A 18 3.80 9.57 -2.34
N GLN A 19 3.83 9.52 -3.67
CA GLN A 19 4.59 10.48 -4.47
C GLN A 19 4.03 11.89 -4.35
N GLN A 20 2.73 12.02 -4.13
CA GLN A 20 2.10 13.32 -3.92
C GLN A 20 2.30 13.85 -2.51
N GLY A 21 2.87 13.04 -1.62
CA GLY A 21 3.04 13.41 -0.23
C GLY A 21 1.80 13.17 0.63
N ASP A 22 0.78 12.50 0.09
CA ASP A 22 -0.46 12.21 0.81
C ASP A 22 -0.37 10.83 1.45
N MET A 23 0.40 10.75 2.54
CA MET A 23 0.66 9.46 3.18
C MET A 23 -0.57 8.86 3.83
N ASP A 24 -1.52 9.68 4.30
CA ASP A 24 -2.75 9.16 4.89
C ASP A 24 -3.55 8.36 3.86
N LYS A 25 -3.70 8.90 2.64
CA LYS A 25 -4.41 8.19 1.57
C LYS A 25 -3.61 6.99 1.08
N ALA A 26 -2.28 7.14 0.99
CA ALA A 26 -1.42 6.03 0.61
C ALA A 26 -1.61 4.85 1.56
N MET A 27 -1.68 5.12 2.86
CA MET A 27 -1.86 4.06 3.86
C MET A 27 -3.21 3.37 3.74
N VAL A 28 -4.26 4.08 3.36
CA VAL A 28 -5.57 3.46 3.13
C VAL A 28 -5.44 2.36 2.08
N GLU A 29 -4.76 2.66 0.96
CA GLU A 29 -4.58 1.69 -0.11
C GLU A 29 -3.63 0.56 0.30
N PHE A 30 -2.52 0.89 0.95
CA PHE A 30 -1.55 -0.12 1.37
C PHE A 30 -2.13 -1.05 2.44
N LYS A 31 -2.93 -0.55 3.36
CA LYS A 31 -3.56 -1.40 4.38
C LYS A 31 -4.58 -2.34 3.76
N ALA A 32 -5.35 -1.86 2.78
CA ALA A 32 -6.29 -2.71 2.06
C ALA A 32 -5.55 -3.83 1.33
N LEU A 33 -4.43 -3.49 0.70
CA LEU A 33 -3.58 -4.46 0.02
C LEU A 33 -2.99 -5.47 1.00
N TYR A 34 -2.48 -4.99 2.14
CA TYR A 34 -1.91 -5.84 3.18
C TYR A 34 -2.94 -6.86 3.69
N GLY A 35 -4.19 -6.42 3.85
CA GLY A 35 -5.26 -7.30 4.28
C GLY A 35 -5.60 -8.38 3.25
N ALA A 36 -5.39 -8.08 1.96
CA ALA A 36 -5.64 -9.04 0.89
C ALA A 36 -4.45 -9.98 0.68
N ASP A 37 -3.22 -9.47 0.79
CA ASP A 37 -2.00 -10.24 0.57
C ASP A 37 -0.84 -9.60 1.33
N ILE A 38 -0.55 -10.13 2.52
CA ILE A 38 0.46 -9.54 3.41
C ILE A 38 1.87 -9.65 2.84
N SER A 39 2.09 -10.52 1.87
CA SER A 39 3.40 -10.74 1.28
C SER A 39 3.58 -10.02 -0.06
N TYR A 40 2.61 -9.17 -0.44
CA TYR A 40 2.69 -8.49 -1.73
C TYR A 40 3.82 -7.45 -1.72
N ARG A 41 4.83 -7.68 -2.55
CA ARG A 41 5.99 -6.78 -2.70
C ARG A 41 6.48 -6.30 -1.34
N ASP A 42 6.68 -4.98 -1.19
CA ASP A 42 7.17 -4.36 0.03
C ASP A 42 6.07 -3.66 0.83
N VAL A 43 4.81 -4.06 0.65
CA VAL A 43 3.68 -3.40 1.30
C VAL A 43 3.81 -3.42 2.82
N SER A 44 4.24 -4.54 3.38
CA SER A 44 4.45 -4.67 4.82
C SER A 44 5.50 -3.67 5.30
N GLN A 45 6.58 -3.54 4.55
CA GLN A 45 7.66 -2.60 4.89
C GLN A 45 7.18 -1.15 4.80
N LYS A 46 6.38 -0.83 3.79
CA LYS A 46 5.84 0.52 3.63
C LYS A 46 4.97 0.92 4.82
N ILE A 47 4.13 0.00 5.29
CA ILE A 47 3.28 0.26 6.45
C ILE A 47 4.14 0.42 7.71
N ASP A 48 5.11 -0.46 7.90
CA ASP A 48 6.01 -0.37 9.05
C ASP A 48 6.79 0.94 9.06
N ASP A 49 7.27 1.37 7.90
CA ASP A 49 8.02 2.63 7.79
C ASP A 49 7.13 3.83 8.14
N PHE A 50 5.87 3.80 7.73
CA PHE A 50 4.94 4.88 8.05
C PHE A 50 4.78 5.02 9.57
N TYR A 51 4.55 3.90 10.26
CA TYR A 51 4.35 3.94 11.70
C TYR A 51 5.65 4.22 12.45
N ALA A 52 6.78 3.80 11.93
CA ALA A 52 8.07 4.04 12.57
C ALA A 52 8.46 5.52 12.54
N ASN A 53 8.00 6.25 11.54
CA ASN A 53 8.34 7.66 11.36
C ASN A 53 7.27 8.62 11.89
N LYS A 54 6.34 8.12 12.68
CA LYS A 54 5.23 8.91 13.17
C LYS A 54 5.50 9.65 14.48
#